data_c27e19602c238d31d83768c2acb860e5
#
_entry.id   c27e19602c238d31d83768c2acb860e5
#
_cell.length_a   1.000
_cell.length_b   1.000
_cell.length_c   1.000
_cell.angle_alpha   90.00
_cell.angle_beta   90.00
_cell.angle_gamma   90.00
#
_symmetry.space_group_name_H-M   'P 1'
#
loop_
_entity.id
_entity.type
_entity.pdbx_description
1 polymer ?
#
loop_
_entity_poly.entity_id
_entity_poly.type
_entity_poly.pdbx_seq_one_letter_code
_entity_poly.pdbx_strand_id
1 'polypeptide(L)'
;MAKLGKRTRAAREAFGAKTMVSVEDAVKLIKGAASAKFDETLEIAMNLGVDPRHADQMVRGVVQLPNGTGKTVRVAVFARGAKADEAKAAGADIVGAEDLMETIQGGKIEFDRCIATPDLMPLVGRLGKILGPRNLMPNPKVGTVTMDVKTAVTAAKGGEVQFKVEKAGVIHAGIGKVSFGEDKLAENVRAFVDAVSRAKPAGAKGTYLKKVSLASTMGPGVSVDLASATAK
;
A
#
# COMPACT_ATOMS: atom_id res chain seq x y z
N MET A 1 -17.26 -0.18 -28.88
CA MET A 1 -16.26 0.21 -27.85
C MET A 1 -16.20 1.73 -27.73
N ALA A 2 -16.15 2.28 -26.52
CA ALA A 2 -16.03 3.71 -26.32
C ALA A 2 -14.68 4.23 -26.89
N LYS A 3 -14.69 5.40 -27.56
CA LYS A 3 -13.46 6.04 -28.06
C LYS A 3 -12.58 6.45 -26.88
N LEU A 4 -11.32 6.05 -26.91
CA LEU A 4 -10.30 6.52 -25.95
C LEU A 4 -10.13 8.04 -26.05
N GLY A 5 -9.97 8.70 -24.90
CA GLY A 5 -9.66 10.14 -24.86
C GLY A 5 -8.32 10.44 -25.54
N LYS A 6 -8.17 11.68 -26.04
CA LYS A 6 -6.96 12.11 -26.78
C LYS A 6 -5.67 11.84 -26.00
N ARG A 7 -5.65 12.17 -24.70
CA ARG A 7 -4.50 11.97 -23.80
C ARG A 7 -4.12 10.49 -23.68
N THR A 8 -5.09 9.62 -23.40
CA THR A 8 -4.85 8.17 -23.26
C THR A 8 -4.39 7.55 -24.56
N ARG A 9 -4.88 8.06 -25.71
CA ARG A 9 -4.43 7.62 -27.03
C ARG A 9 -2.96 8.00 -27.25
N ALA A 10 -2.60 9.27 -27.06
CA ALA A 10 -1.22 9.74 -27.21
C ALA A 10 -0.24 8.99 -26.30
N ALA A 11 -0.63 8.75 -25.01
CA ALA A 11 0.20 7.97 -24.11
C ALA A 11 0.37 6.51 -24.55
N ARG A 12 -0.69 5.86 -25.08
CA ARG A 12 -0.59 4.50 -25.61
C ARG A 12 0.26 4.43 -26.91
N GLU A 13 0.20 5.44 -27.75
CA GLU A 13 1.04 5.56 -28.94
C GLU A 13 2.52 5.72 -28.54
N ALA A 14 2.80 6.55 -27.51
CA ALA A 14 4.15 6.72 -26.96
C ALA A 14 4.72 5.43 -26.32
N PHE A 15 3.87 4.60 -25.72
CA PHE A 15 4.29 3.31 -25.17
C PHE A 15 4.60 2.27 -26.26
N GLY A 16 4.07 2.49 -27.47
CA GLY A 16 4.26 1.60 -28.62
C GLY A 16 3.65 0.21 -28.45
N ALA A 17 4.04 -0.72 -29.31
CA ALA A 17 3.58 -2.12 -29.28
C ALA A 17 4.34 -2.99 -28.27
N LYS A 18 5.17 -2.40 -27.39
CA LYS A 18 5.93 -3.17 -26.39
C LYS A 18 4.98 -3.80 -25.38
N THR A 19 4.91 -5.11 -25.38
CA THR A 19 4.04 -5.87 -24.47
C THR A 19 4.61 -5.96 -23.07
N MET A 20 5.94 -5.96 -22.91
CA MET A 20 6.66 -5.98 -21.63
C MET A 20 7.89 -5.08 -21.73
N VAL A 21 8.19 -4.35 -20.65
CA VAL A 21 9.34 -3.44 -20.56
C VAL A 21 10.07 -3.65 -19.23
N SER A 22 11.32 -3.18 -19.13
CA SER A 22 12.06 -3.18 -17.87
C SER A 22 11.40 -2.26 -16.83
N VAL A 23 11.75 -2.40 -15.55
CA VAL A 23 11.22 -1.51 -14.48
C VAL A 23 11.59 -0.06 -14.77
N GLU A 24 12.85 0.19 -15.16
CA GLU A 24 13.38 1.52 -15.45
C GLU A 24 12.65 2.19 -16.63
N ASP A 25 12.48 1.44 -17.72
CA ASP A 25 11.77 1.94 -18.89
C ASP A 25 10.30 2.20 -18.61
N ALA A 26 9.65 1.31 -17.80
CA ALA A 26 8.27 1.51 -17.38
C ALA A 26 8.10 2.79 -16.56
N VAL A 27 9.01 3.05 -15.61
CA VAL A 27 8.99 4.27 -14.80
C VAL A 27 9.17 5.51 -15.67
N LYS A 28 10.14 5.49 -16.62
CA LYS A 28 10.37 6.60 -17.59
C LYS A 28 9.13 6.89 -18.42
N LEU A 29 8.53 5.84 -19.00
CA LEU A 29 7.32 5.96 -19.83
C LEU A 29 6.16 6.56 -19.04
N ILE A 30 5.95 6.09 -17.80
CA ILE A 30 4.86 6.57 -16.95
C ILE A 30 5.08 8.03 -16.55
N LYS A 31 6.32 8.42 -16.18
CA LYS A 31 6.65 9.81 -15.85
C LYS A 31 6.45 10.74 -17.06
N GLY A 32 6.85 10.30 -18.25
CA GLY A 32 6.65 11.07 -19.48
C GLY A 32 5.17 11.23 -19.87
N ALA A 33 4.32 10.27 -19.49
CA ALA A 33 2.88 10.31 -19.77
C ALA A 33 2.06 11.04 -18.68
N ALA A 34 2.64 11.28 -17.52
CA ALA A 34 1.98 11.99 -16.42
C ALA A 34 1.77 13.46 -16.77
N SER A 35 0.52 13.86 -16.99
CA SER A 35 0.15 15.19 -17.47
C SER A 35 -0.93 15.87 -16.61
N ALA A 36 -1.23 15.31 -15.43
CA ALA A 36 -2.21 15.91 -14.52
C ALA A 36 -1.64 17.16 -13.82
N LYS A 37 -2.54 18.05 -13.39
CA LYS A 37 -2.18 19.27 -12.66
C LYS A 37 -1.82 19.04 -11.18
N PHE A 38 -1.78 17.78 -10.74
CA PHE A 38 -1.42 17.36 -9.40
C PHE A 38 -0.31 16.31 -9.45
N ASP A 39 0.38 16.11 -8.35
CA ASP A 39 1.42 15.09 -8.26
C ASP A 39 0.78 13.69 -8.23
N GLU A 40 0.83 13.00 -9.38
CA GLU A 40 0.26 11.67 -9.56
C GLU A 40 1.00 10.64 -8.70
N THR A 41 0.29 9.59 -8.31
CA THR A 41 0.88 8.47 -7.58
C THR A 41 1.26 7.37 -8.58
N LEU A 42 2.45 6.81 -8.44
CA LEU A 42 2.82 5.57 -9.13
C LEU A 42 2.19 4.40 -8.38
N GLU A 43 1.37 3.65 -9.08
CA GLU A 43 0.65 2.49 -8.56
C GLU A 43 1.16 1.20 -9.20
N ILE A 44 1.23 0.15 -8.41
CA ILE A 44 1.55 -1.21 -8.85
C ILE A 44 0.32 -2.10 -8.75
N ALA A 45 0.09 -2.90 -9.78
CA ALA A 45 -0.89 -3.98 -9.78
C ALA A 45 -0.20 -5.30 -10.06
N MET A 46 -0.38 -6.29 -9.17
CA MET A 46 0.25 -7.60 -9.27
C MET A 46 -0.79 -8.70 -9.30
N ASN A 47 -0.82 -9.48 -10.39
CA ASN A 47 -1.68 -10.64 -10.48
C ASN A 47 -0.95 -11.84 -9.88
N LEU A 48 -1.56 -12.46 -8.88
CA LEU A 48 -1.01 -13.61 -8.17
C LEU A 48 -1.73 -14.91 -8.56
N GLY A 49 -1.01 -16.02 -8.47
CA GLY A 49 -1.54 -17.37 -8.67
C GLY A 49 -2.09 -17.96 -7.37
N VAL A 50 -2.95 -17.22 -6.66
CA VAL A 50 -3.60 -17.66 -5.42
C VAL A 50 -5.12 -17.58 -5.54
N ASP A 51 -5.83 -18.39 -4.76
CA ASP A 51 -7.28 -18.27 -4.58
C ASP A 51 -7.58 -17.68 -3.19
N PRO A 52 -7.94 -16.39 -3.12
CA PRO A 52 -8.20 -15.70 -1.85
C PRO A 52 -9.45 -16.18 -1.10
N ARG A 53 -10.24 -17.08 -1.69
CA ARG A 53 -11.40 -17.71 -1.02
C ARG A 53 -10.94 -18.67 0.07
N HIS A 54 -9.75 -19.22 -0.08
CA HIS A 54 -9.13 -20.07 0.92
C HIS A 54 -8.31 -19.24 1.90
N ALA A 55 -8.54 -19.44 3.19
CA ALA A 55 -7.90 -18.66 4.25
C ALA A 55 -6.37 -18.86 4.30
N ASP A 56 -5.88 -20.01 3.88
CA ASP A 56 -4.46 -20.39 3.77
C ASP A 56 -3.76 -19.74 2.56
N GLN A 57 -4.52 -19.27 1.56
CA GLN A 57 -4.00 -18.57 0.38
C GLN A 57 -4.20 -17.05 0.43
N MET A 58 -4.69 -16.53 1.54
CA MET A 58 -4.88 -15.09 1.74
C MET A 58 -3.54 -14.41 1.96
N VAL A 59 -3.03 -13.72 0.94
CA VAL A 59 -1.79 -12.93 1.00
C VAL A 59 -2.10 -11.54 1.57
N ARG A 60 -1.45 -11.23 2.68
CA ARG A 60 -1.45 -9.89 3.27
C ARG A 60 -0.13 -9.65 3.98
N GLY A 61 0.32 -8.43 3.96
CA GLY A 61 1.55 -8.05 4.62
C GLY A 61 1.77 -6.55 4.59
N VAL A 62 2.97 -6.21 4.98
CA VAL A 62 3.46 -4.84 5.06
C VAL A 62 4.84 -4.81 4.43
N VAL A 63 5.13 -3.74 3.73
CA VAL A 63 6.47 -3.44 3.23
C VAL A 63 6.86 -2.02 3.60
N GLN A 64 8.04 -1.86 4.11
CA GLN A 64 8.64 -0.55 4.29
C GLN A 64 9.40 -0.20 3.01
N LEU A 65 8.94 0.84 2.32
CA LEU A 65 9.59 1.29 1.10
C LEU A 65 10.84 2.09 1.43
N PRO A 66 11.99 1.83 0.77
CA PRO A 66 13.25 2.50 1.08
C PRO A 66 13.18 4.03 0.90
N ASN A 67 12.42 4.49 -0.09
CA ASN A 67 12.27 5.92 -0.40
C ASN A 67 10.92 6.50 0.08
N GLY A 68 10.15 5.73 0.88
CA GLY A 68 8.82 6.12 1.31
C GLY A 68 7.80 6.21 0.19
N THR A 69 6.59 6.65 0.54
CA THR A 69 5.46 6.81 -0.42
C THR A 69 5.28 8.25 -0.91
N GLY A 70 5.92 9.24 -0.26
CA GLY A 70 5.69 10.68 -0.49
C GLY A 70 4.32 11.18 -0.03
N LYS A 71 3.56 10.37 0.72
CA LYS A 71 2.30 10.75 1.32
C LYS A 71 2.50 11.04 2.81
N THR A 72 2.01 12.17 3.29
CA THR A 72 1.94 12.45 4.73
C THR A 72 0.81 11.62 5.33
N VAL A 73 1.16 10.66 6.18
CA VAL A 73 0.22 9.73 6.82
C VAL A 73 -0.14 10.24 8.20
N ARG A 74 -1.42 10.42 8.48
CA ARG A 74 -1.94 10.74 9.80
C ARG A 74 -2.17 9.44 10.57
N VAL A 75 -1.52 9.31 11.72
CA VAL A 75 -1.54 8.09 12.54
C VAL A 75 -2.37 8.30 13.78
N ALA A 76 -3.41 7.48 13.96
CA ALA A 76 -4.17 7.39 15.19
C ALA A 76 -3.69 6.19 16.02
N VAL A 77 -3.53 6.38 17.31
CA VAL A 77 -3.06 5.35 18.24
C VAL A 77 -4.05 5.18 19.37
N PHE A 78 -4.53 3.96 19.55
CA PHE A 78 -5.26 3.54 20.72
C PHE A 78 -4.28 3.07 21.80
N ALA A 79 -4.05 3.91 22.81
CA ALA A 79 -3.16 3.63 23.91
C ALA A 79 -3.62 4.34 25.18
N ARG A 80 -3.26 3.82 26.36
CA ARG A 80 -3.50 4.41 27.67
C ARG A 80 -2.21 4.63 28.44
N GLY A 81 -2.22 5.60 29.38
CA GLY A 81 -1.10 5.85 30.30
C GLY A 81 0.22 6.09 29.58
N ALA A 82 1.29 5.50 30.08
CA ALA A 82 2.64 5.68 29.53
C ALA A 82 2.76 5.37 28.04
N LYS A 83 1.98 4.43 27.49
CA LYS A 83 1.97 4.11 26.07
C LYS A 83 1.36 5.22 25.22
N ALA A 84 0.41 5.98 25.77
CA ALA A 84 -0.12 7.17 25.08
C ALA A 84 0.94 8.28 24.98
N ASP A 85 1.75 8.46 26.01
CA ASP A 85 2.82 9.46 26.00
C ASP A 85 3.96 9.04 25.07
N GLU A 86 4.32 7.74 25.03
CA GLU A 86 5.23 7.18 24.03
C GLU A 86 4.74 7.41 22.60
N ALA A 87 3.42 7.22 22.35
CA ALA A 87 2.82 7.46 21.03
C ALA A 87 2.93 8.93 20.62
N LYS A 88 2.63 9.87 21.52
CA LYS A 88 2.78 11.31 21.28
C LYS A 88 4.22 11.68 21.02
N ALA A 89 5.16 11.17 21.81
CA ALA A 89 6.59 11.40 21.64
C ALA A 89 7.12 10.84 20.30
N ALA A 90 6.57 9.72 19.82
CA ALA A 90 6.87 9.14 18.51
C ALA A 90 6.24 9.91 17.33
N GLY A 91 5.39 10.91 17.62
CA GLY A 91 4.78 11.77 16.62
C GLY A 91 3.42 11.29 16.11
N ALA A 92 2.68 10.49 16.86
CA ALA A 92 1.29 10.17 16.51
C ALA A 92 0.43 11.43 16.49
N ASP A 93 -0.45 11.54 15.49
CA ASP A 93 -1.27 12.74 15.29
C ASP A 93 -2.49 12.74 16.22
N ILE A 94 -3.06 11.57 16.49
CA ILE A 94 -4.22 11.40 17.34
C ILE A 94 -3.92 10.25 18.30
N VAL A 95 -4.03 10.50 19.61
CA VAL A 95 -3.83 9.48 20.64
C VAL A 95 -5.00 9.53 21.62
N GLY A 96 -5.63 8.41 21.86
CA GLY A 96 -6.77 8.33 22.78
C GLY A 96 -7.20 6.88 23.05
N ALA A 97 -8.23 6.73 23.84
CA ALA A 97 -8.86 5.45 24.16
C ALA A 97 -10.37 5.53 23.91
N GLU A 98 -11.17 5.80 24.95
CA GLU A 98 -12.62 5.90 24.86
C GLU A 98 -13.06 7.14 24.07
N ASP A 99 -12.45 8.26 24.31
CA ASP A 99 -12.69 9.55 23.62
C ASP A 99 -12.46 9.44 22.10
N LEU A 100 -11.41 8.70 21.71
CA LEU A 100 -11.17 8.44 20.28
C LEU A 100 -12.23 7.47 19.72
N MET A 101 -12.68 6.48 20.53
CA MET A 101 -13.76 5.59 20.12
C MET A 101 -15.06 6.37 19.87
N GLU A 102 -15.46 7.26 20.76
CA GLU A 102 -16.67 8.09 20.62
C GLU A 102 -16.58 9.00 19.38
N THR A 103 -15.41 9.61 19.14
CA THR A 103 -15.16 10.44 17.96
C THR A 103 -15.36 9.66 16.67
N ILE A 104 -14.84 8.42 16.60
CA ILE A 104 -14.99 7.54 15.43
C ILE A 104 -16.43 7.07 15.28
N GLN A 105 -17.14 6.74 16.37
CA GLN A 105 -18.56 6.39 16.34
C GLN A 105 -19.41 7.56 15.85
N GLY A 106 -19.04 8.79 16.18
CA GLY A 106 -19.63 10.01 15.65
C GLY A 106 -19.33 10.28 14.17
N GLY A 107 -18.57 9.40 13.51
CA GLY A 107 -18.27 9.47 12.07
C GLY A 107 -17.05 10.28 11.69
N LYS A 108 -16.36 10.91 12.65
CA LYS A 108 -15.13 11.67 12.40
C LYS A 108 -13.94 10.73 12.32
N ILE A 109 -13.41 10.51 11.10
CA ILE A 109 -12.22 9.68 10.84
C ILE A 109 -11.23 10.54 10.08
N GLU A 110 -10.29 11.12 10.81
CA GLU A 110 -9.31 12.08 10.29
C GLU A 110 -7.89 11.48 10.26
N PHE A 111 -7.77 10.17 10.15
CA PHE A 111 -6.50 9.45 10.10
C PHE A 111 -6.46 8.45 8.95
N ASP A 112 -5.24 8.15 8.51
CA ASP A 112 -4.97 7.22 7.42
C ASP A 112 -4.47 5.84 7.92
N ARG A 113 -4.01 5.78 9.18
CA ARG A 113 -3.52 4.56 9.85
C ARG A 113 -4.01 4.51 11.28
N CYS A 114 -4.32 3.30 11.72
CA CYS A 114 -4.73 3.04 13.09
C CYS A 114 -3.83 1.97 13.71
N ILE A 115 -3.23 2.31 14.85
CA ILE A 115 -2.40 1.42 15.67
C ILE A 115 -3.12 1.24 17.00
N ALA A 116 -3.06 0.06 17.58
CA ALA A 116 -3.66 -0.22 18.87
C ALA A 116 -2.75 -1.07 19.74
N THR A 117 -2.77 -0.81 21.04
CA THR A 117 -2.23 -1.75 22.01
C THR A 117 -3.17 -2.96 22.16
N PRO A 118 -2.66 -4.17 22.42
CA PRO A 118 -3.48 -5.37 22.59
C PRO A 118 -4.59 -5.21 23.63
N ASP A 119 -4.33 -4.46 24.70
CA ASP A 119 -5.26 -4.20 25.81
C ASP A 119 -6.53 -3.46 25.36
N LEU A 120 -6.42 -2.61 24.34
CA LEU A 120 -7.53 -1.81 23.81
C LEU A 120 -8.23 -2.45 22.61
N MET A 121 -7.80 -3.64 22.18
CA MET A 121 -8.45 -4.37 21.08
C MET A 121 -9.93 -4.67 21.31
N PRO A 122 -10.41 -4.96 22.54
CA PRO A 122 -11.84 -5.11 22.79
C PRO A 122 -12.67 -3.84 22.53
N LEU A 123 -12.09 -2.64 22.78
CA LEU A 123 -12.71 -1.36 22.42
C LEU A 123 -12.71 -1.13 20.92
N VAL A 124 -11.55 -1.33 20.27
CA VAL A 124 -11.40 -1.18 18.83
C VAL A 124 -12.28 -2.18 18.07
N GLY A 125 -12.50 -3.37 18.63
CA GLY A 125 -13.38 -4.40 18.07
C GLY A 125 -14.83 -3.91 17.86
N ARG A 126 -15.34 -3.04 18.74
CA ARG A 126 -16.67 -2.41 18.62
C ARG A 126 -16.76 -1.49 17.39
N LEU A 127 -15.61 -0.94 16.94
CA LEU A 127 -15.51 -0.10 15.75
C LEU A 127 -15.33 -0.90 14.46
N GLY A 128 -15.31 -2.23 14.53
CA GLY A 128 -15.06 -3.10 13.37
C GLY A 128 -15.98 -2.86 12.18
N LYS A 129 -17.27 -2.52 12.43
CA LYS A 129 -18.25 -2.17 11.38
C LYS A 129 -17.90 -0.86 10.65
N ILE A 130 -17.17 0.06 11.29
CA ILE A 130 -16.79 1.38 10.75
C ILE A 130 -15.38 1.31 10.13
N LEU A 131 -14.41 0.78 10.85
CA LEU A 131 -13.01 0.72 10.44
C LEU A 131 -12.72 -0.41 9.43
N GLY A 132 -13.45 -1.53 9.53
CA GLY A 132 -13.25 -2.70 8.67
C GLY A 132 -13.39 -2.40 7.17
N PRO A 133 -14.54 -1.84 6.72
CA PRO A 133 -14.74 -1.49 5.31
C PRO A 133 -13.72 -0.48 4.76
N ARG A 134 -13.14 0.35 5.63
CA ARG A 134 -12.14 1.35 5.27
C ARG A 134 -10.70 0.83 5.31
N ASN A 135 -10.50 -0.45 5.63
CA ASN A 135 -9.18 -1.07 5.83
C ASN A 135 -8.31 -0.40 6.92
N LEU A 136 -8.96 0.28 7.88
CA LEU A 136 -8.31 0.98 8.99
C LEU A 136 -8.27 0.14 10.28
N MET A 137 -8.84 -1.07 10.28
CA MET A 137 -8.88 -1.94 11.45
C MET A 137 -7.48 -2.46 11.78
N PRO A 138 -6.98 -2.23 13.01
CA PRO A 138 -5.70 -2.78 13.46
C PRO A 138 -5.68 -4.31 13.39
N ASN A 139 -4.53 -4.88 13.01
CA ASN A 139 -4.38 -6.32 12.86
C ASN A 139 -2.98 -6.77 13.30
N PRO A 140 -2.87 -7.82 14.17
CA PRO A 140 -1.58 -8.35 14.61
C PRO A 140 -0.69 -8.83 13.46
N LYS A 141 -1.29 -9.43 12.41
CA LYS A 141 -0.54 -9.96 11.24
C LYS A 141 0.14 -8.86 10.41
N VAL A 142 -0.28 -7.63 10.58
CA VAL A 142 0.24 -6.45 9.87
C VAL A 142 1.10 -5.58 10.81
N GLY A 143 1.30 -6.01 12.07
CA GLY A 143 2.10 -5.27 13.04
C GLY A 143 1.44 -3.99 13.59
N THR A 144 0.17 -3.73 13.28
CA THR A 144 -0.56 -2.56 13.79
C THR A 144 -1.21 -2.78 15.15
N VAL A 145 -1.10 -4.01 15.70
CA VAL A 145 -1.42 -4.33 17.09
C VAL A 145 -0.12 -4.73 17.77
N THR A 146 0.43 -3.85 18.60
CA THR A 146 1.73 -4.06 19.25
C THR A 146 1.83 -3.31 20.56
N MET A 147 2.69 -3.80 21.45
CA MET A 147 3.10 -3.09 22.66
C MET A 147 4.19 -2.06 22.39
N ASP A 148 4.96 -2.22 21.31
CA ASP A 148 5.97 -1.25 20.87
C ASP A 148 5.35 -0.21 19.92
N VAL A 149 4.69 0.75 20.56
CA VAL A 149 3.98 1.82 19.85
C VAL A 149 4.94 2.75 19.10
N LYS A 150 6.11 3.01 19.68
CA LYS A 150 7.11 3.91 19.10
C LYS A 150 7.58 3.43 17.73
N THR A 151 8.01 2.17 17.65
CA THR A 151 8.47 1.57 16.38
C THR A 151 7.35 1.52 15.36
N ALA A 152 6.11 1.16 15.76
CA ALA A 152 4.98 1.09 14.87
C ALA A 152 4.59 2.46 14.28
N VAL A 153 4.59 3.53 15.08
CA VAL A 153 4.31 4.90 14.62
C VAL A 153 5.41 5.39 13.67
N THR A 154 6.68 5.14 14.01
CA THR A 154 7.81 5.52 13.16
C THR A 154 7.77 4.79 11.81
N ALA A 155 7.48 3.49 11.79
CA ALA A 155 7.33 2.71 10.58
C ALA A 155 6.15 3.21 9.72
N ALA A 156 4.98 3.47 10.34
CA ALA A 156 3.81 3.98 9.65
C ALA A 156 4.06 5.35 8.98
N LYS A 157 4.83 6.24 9.63
CA LYS A 157 5.26 7.54 9.07
C LYS A 157 6.42 7.41 8.09
N GLY A 158 7.25 6.37 8.22
CA GLY A 158 8.41 6.10 7.37
C GLY A 158 8.10 5.55 5.99
N GLY A 159 6.81 5.51 5.58
CA GLY A 159 6.44 5.05 4.23
C GLY A 159 6.10 3.56 4.14
N GLU A 160 5.62 3.00 5.23
CA GLU A 160 5.07 1.65 5.26
C GLU A 160 3.83 1.53 4.38
N VAL A 161 3.81 0.53 3.49
CA VAL A 161 2.66 0.20 2.64
C VAL A 161 2.10 -1.16 3.04
N GLN A 162 0.80 -1.18 3.35
CA GLN A 162 0.07 -2.42 3.57
C GLN A 162 -0.46 -2.94 2.24
N PHE A 163 -0.34 -4.24 2.03
CA PHE A 163 -0.92 -4.91 0.88
C PHE A 163 -1.80 -6.08 1.32
N LYS A 164 -2.83 -6.31 0.55
CA LYS A 164 -3.77 -7.40 0.72
C LYS A 164 -4.24 -7.87 -0.65
N VAL A 165 -4.30 -9.18 -0.85
CA VAL A 165 -4.87 -9.74 -2.07
C VAL A 165 -6.38 -9.52 -2.08
N GLU A 166 -6.91 -9.09 -3.22
CA GLU A 166 -8.35 -8.95 -3.47
C GLU A 166 -8.97 -10.29 -3.92
N LYS A 167 -10.29 -10.35 -4.00
CA LYS A 167 -11.03 -11.56 -4.41
C LYS A 167 -10.64 -12.10 -5.78
N ALA A 168 -10.11 -11.26 -6.66
CA ALA A 168 -9.62 -11.62 -7.99
C ALA A 168 -8.18 -12.15 -8.01
N GLY A 169 -7.50 -12.25 -6.86
CA GLY A 169 -6.10 -12.64 -6.80
C GLY A 169 -5.12 -11.53 -7.19
N VAL A 170 -5.56 -10.26 -7.15
CA VAL A 170 -4.75 -9.09 -7.51
C VAL A 170 -4.39 -8.31 -6.25
N ILE A 171 -3.19 -7.76 -6.21
CA ILE A 171 -2.73 -6.80 -5.21
C ILE A 171 -2.58 -5.45 -5.89
N HIS A 172 -3.10 -4.40 -5.26
CA HIS A 172 -2.91 -3.00 -5.65
C HIS A 172 -2.22 -2.23 -4.54
N ALA A 173 -1.25 -1.38 -4.90
CA ALA A 173 -0.58 -0.49 -3.95
C ALA A 173 -0.03 0.76 -4.61
N GLY A 174 -0.06 1.90 -3.91
CA GLY A 174 0.68 3.09 -4.28
C GLY A 174 2.10 3.02 -3.73
N ILE A 175 3.10 3.16 -4.59
CA ILE A 175 4.52 2.93 -4.26
C ILE A 175 5.39 4.18 -4.30
N GLY A 176 4.83 5.32 -4.69
CA GLY A 176 5.55 6.59 -4.70
C GLY A 176 4.82 7.68 -5.47
N LYS A 177 5.37 8.88 -5.45
CA LYS A 177 4.90 10.01 -6.25
C LYS A 177 5.70 10.13 -7.54
N VAL A 178 5.06 10.56 -8.60
CA VAL A 178 5.70 10.78 -9.91
C VAL A 178 6.80 11.84 -9.83
N SER A 179 6.72 12.75 -8.86
CA SER A 179 7.78 13.73 -8.55
C SER A 179 9.09 13.12 -8.07
N PHE A 180 9.09 11.86 -7.60
CA PHE A 180 10.31 11.17 -7.19
C PHE A 180 11.27 10.93 -8.36
N GLY A 181 12.57 10.79 -8.07
CA GLY A 181 13.57 10.34 -9.04
C GLY A 181 13.25 8.95 -9.60
N GLU A 182 13.67 8.68 -10.83
CA GLU A 182 13.41 7.40 -11.50
C GLU A 182 14.01 6.23 -10.74
N ASP A 183 15.26 6.38 -10.26
CA ASP A 183 15.97 5.37 -9.48
C ASP A 183 15.22 5.02 -8.18
N LYS A 184 14.73 6.05 -7.45
CA LYS A 184 13.97 5.87 -6.22
C LYS A 184 12.66 5.11 -6.44
N LEU A 185 12.00 5.37 -7.57
CA LEU A 185 10.78 4.65 -7.93
C LEU A 185 11.08 3.21 -8.33
N ALA A 186 12.15 2.97 -9.07
CA ALA A 186 12.57 1.62 -9.45
C ALA A 186 12.95 0.78 -8.22
N GLU A 187 13.68 1.36 -7.26
CA GLU A 187 13.99 0.71 -5.97
C GLU A 187 12.72 0.36 -5.19
N ASN A 188 11.76 1.28 -5.09
CA ASN A 188 10.49 1.04 -4.42
C ASN A 188 9.69 -0.09 -5.10
N VAL A 189 9.68 -0.14 -6.44
CA VAL A 189 9.03 -1.23 -7.21
C VAL A 189 9.66 -2.57 -6.85
N ARG A 190 11.00 -2.67 -6.91
CA ARG A 190 11.72 -3.91 -6.60
C ARG A 190 11.49 -4.35 -5.15
N ALA A 191 11.60 -3.41 -4.19
CA ALA A 191 11.36 -3.69 -2.78
C ALA A 191 9.93 -4.22 -2.53
N PHE A 192 8.94 -3.66 -3.22
CA PHE A 192 7.55 -4.11 -3.12
C PHE A 192 7.36 -5.51 -3.71
N VAL A 193 7.88 -5.76 -4.92
CA VAL A 193 7.80 -7.06 -5.60
C VAL A 193 8.50 -8.15 -4.77
N ASP A 194 9.67 -7.85 -4.19
CA ASP A 194 10.41 -8.78 -3.33
C ASP A 194 9.61 -9.11 -2.04
N ALA A 195 9.04 -8.11 -1.39
CA ALA A 195 8.20 -8.31 -0.20
C ALA A 195 6.98 -9.19 -0.50
N VAL A 196 6.29 -8.96 -1.61
CA VAL A 196 5.15 -9.79 -2.04
C VAL A 196 5.63 -11.22 -2.39
N SER A 197 6.79 -11.36 -3.03
CA SER A 197 7.38 -12.65 -3.38
C SER A 197 7.69 -13.49 -2.13
N ARG A 198 8.26 -12.86 -1.10
CA ARG A 198 8.53 -13.50 0.22
C ARG A 198 7.26 -13.89 0.96
N ALA A 199 6.17 -13.16 0.74
CA ALA A 199 4.87 -13.44 1.35
C ALA A 199 4.10 -14.60 0.68
N LYS A 200 4.73 -15.37 -0.21
CA LYS A 200 4.11 -16.53 -0.87
C LYS A 200 3.62 -17.54 0.17
N PRO A 201 2.31 -17.87 0.19
CA PRO A 201 1.78 -18.85 1.12
C PRO A 201 2.17 -20.28 0.70
N ALA A 202 2.33 -21.18 1.66
CA ALA A 202 2.69 -22.58 1.42
C ALA A 202 1.66 -23.32 0.55
N GLY A 203 0.37 -22.93 0.64
CA GLY A 203 -0.71 -23.48 -0.16
C GLY A 203 -0.74 -23.03 -1.64
N ALA A 204 0.09 -22.06 -2.03
CA ALA A 204 0.11 -21.57 -3.42
C ALA A 204 0.89 -22.52 -4.32
N LYS A 205 0.18 -23.24 -5.20
CA LYS A 205 0.77 -24.15 -6.20
C LYS A 205 0.97 -23.42 -7.54
N GLY A 206 2.01 -23.83 -8.27
CA GLY A 206 2.33 -23.28 -9.60
C GLY A 206 2.97 -21.90 -9.56
N THR A 207 2.78 -21.12 -10.65
CA THR A 207 3.35 -19.78 -10.82
C THR A 207 2.67 -18.79 -9.90
N TYR A 208 3.42 -18.25 -8.92
CA TYR A 208 2.90 -17.31 -7.93
C TYR A 208 2.72 -15.91 -8.49
N LEU A 209 3.78 -15.32 -9.07
CA LEU A 209 3.72 -14.03 -9.74
C LEU A 209 3.35 -14.24 -11.21
N LYS A 210 2.15 -13.85 -11.63
CA LYS A 210 1.68 -14.01 -13.00
C LYS A 210 1.96 -12.79 -13.86
N LYS A 211 1.74 -11.60 -13.31
CA LYS A 211 1.89 -10.34 -14.04
C LYS A 211 2.13 -9.20 -13.06
N VAL A 212 3.02 -8.28 -13.44
CA VAL A 212 3.22 -6.99 -12.77
C VAL A 212 2.91 -5.89 -13.77
N SER A 213 2.17 -4.88 -13.33
CA SER A 213 1.84 -3.70 -14.13
C SER A 213 2.00 -2.46 -13.28
N LEU A 214 2.54 -1.41 -13.88
CA LEU A 214 2.68 -0.08 -13.26
C LEU A 214 1.77 0.91 -13.98
N ALA A 215 1.22 1.87 -13.25
CA ALA A 215 0.43 2.95 -13.81
C ALA A 215 0.59 4.21 -12.97
N SER A 216 0.43 5.39 -13.57
CA SER A 216 0.15 6.60 -12.79
C SER A 216 -1.36 6.75 -12.59
N THR A 217 -1.75 7.58 -11.61
CA THR A 217 -3.18 7.78 -11.24
C THR A 217 -4.08 8.04 -12.45
N MET A 218 -3.62 8.81 -13.42
CA MET A 218 -4.40 9.19 -14.61
C MET A 218 -3.83 8.62 -15.91
N GLY A 219 -2.75 7.84 -15.83
CA GLY A 219 -2.07 7.26 -16.98
C GLY A 219 -2.55 5.86 -17.35
N PRO A 220 -2.17 5.35 -18.54
CA PRO A 220 -2.39 3.96 -18.90
C PRO A 220 -1.41 3.04 -18.16
N GLY A 221 -1.82 1.78 -17.98
CA GLY A 221 -0.98 0.76 -17.38
C GLY A 221 0.07 0.21 -18.35
N VAL A 222 1.27 -0.02 -17.84
CA VAL A 222 2.42 -0.63 -18.50
C VAL A 222 2.72 -1.98 -17.87
N SER A 223 2.85 -3.02 -18.67
CA SER A 223 3.26 -4.33 -18.17
C SER A 223 4.79 -4.40 -18.04
N VAL A 224 5.23 -4.87 -16.89
CA VAL A 224 6.65 -4.96 -16.54
C VAL A 224 7.13 -6.40 -16.67
N ASP A 225 8.37 -6.57 -17.16
CA ASP A 225 9.01 -7.87 -17.17
C ASP A 225 9.31 -8.35 -15.75
N LEU A 226 8.89 -9.58 -15.45
CA LEU A 226 9.06 -10.18 -14.12
C LEU A 226 10.54 -10.38 -13.75
N ALA A 227 11.39 -10.71 -14.73
CA ALA A 227 12.80 -10.89 -14.49
C ALA A 227 13.47 -9.58 -14.02
N SER A 228 13.16 -8.44 -14.66
CA SER A 228 13.66 -7.12 -14.27
C SER A 228 13.11 -6.65 -12.92
N ALA A 229 11.87 -7.04 -12.59
CA ALA A 229 11.20 -6.67 -11.34
C ALA A 229 11.71 -7.47 -10.13
N THR A 230 12.21 -8.70 -10.34
CA THR A 230 12.76 -9.57 -9.29
C THR A 230 14.28 -9.53 -9.21
N ALA A 231 14.96 -8.87 -10.15
CA ALA A 231 16.40 -8.64 -10.11
C ALA A 231 16.76 -7.77 -8.89
N LYS A 232 17.76 -8.23 -8.13
CA LYS A 232 18.32 -7.49 -6.98
C LYS A 232 19.25 -6.40 -7.47
#